data_c0e56bdb187cc30ea7a4905620db9a35
#
_entry.id   c0e56bdb187cc30ea7a4905620db9a35
#
_cell.length_a   1.000
_cell.length_b   1.000
_cell.length_c   1.000
_cell.angle_alpha   90.00
_cell.angle_beta   90.00
_cell.angle_gamma   90.00
#
_symmetry.space_group_name_H-M   'P 1'
#
loop_
_entity.id
_entity.type
_entity.pdbx_description
1 polymer ?
#
loop_
_entity_poly.entity_id
_entity_poly.type
_entity_poly.pdbx_seq_one_letter_code
_entity_poly.pdbx_strand_id
1 'polypeptide(L)'
;MVKAVVGANWGDEGKGKITDMLGKEADIIVRFQGGANAGHTIVNDYGKFALHTLPSGVFYDHTTSIIGNGVALDIPRLFGEVQQIVKQGVPQPKLLVSDRAQIVMSYHKNFDAYEEERLGGKSFGSTKSGIAPFYSDKYAKIGFQVSKDLDRKSVV
;
A
#
# COMPACT_ATOMS: atom_id res chain seq x y z
N MET A 1 -9.82 8.66 20.34
CA MET A 1 -8.47 8.21 20.78
C MET A 1 -7.66 7.81 19.55
N VAL A 2 -6.35 8.11 19.50
CA VAL A 2 -5.45 7.68 18.41
C VAL A 2 -4.63 6.48 18.91
N LYS A 3 -4.61 5.39 18.12
CA LYS A 3 -3.80 4.19 18.37
C LYS A 3 -2.82 4.00 17.21
N ALA A 4 -1.56 3.67 17.48
CA ALA A 4 -0.57 3.33 16.47
C ALA A 4 -0.15 1.86 16.61
N VAL A 5 -0.21 1.11 15.52
CA VAL A 5 0.29 -0.26 15.44
C VAL A 5 1.63 -0.25 14.72
N VAL A 6 2.70 -0.51 15.44
CA VAL A 6 4.06 -0.50 14.91
C VAL A 6 4.74 -1.84 15.15
N GLY A 7 5.58 -2.27 14.21
CA GLY A 7 6.41 -3.46 14.39
C GLY A 7 7.72 -3.07 15.09
N ALA A 8 8.11 -3.87 16.07
CA ALA A 8 9.35 -3.65 16.81
C ALA A 8 10.53 -4.43 16.24
N ASN A 9 10.32 -5.32 15.27
CA ASN A 9 11.32 -6.27 14.82
C ASN A 9 11.27 -6.54 13.29
N TRP A 10 11.17 -7.78 12.86
CA TRP A 10 11.48 -8.24 11.48
C TRP A 10 10.40 -7.99 10.43
N GLY A 11 9.24 -7.46 10.75
CA GLY A 11 8.17 -7.13 9.80
C GLY A 11 7.00 -8.12 9.78
N ASP A 12 7.16 -9.33 10.29
CA ASP A 12 6.16 -10.41 10.27
C ASP A 12 5.43 -10.58 11.62
N GLU A 13 5.32 -9.50 12.39
CA GLU A 13 4.71 -9.52 13.73
C GLU A 13 3.18 -9.60 13.73
N GLY A 14 2.56 -9.66 12.56
CA GLY A 14 1.10 -9.74 12.44
C GLY A 14 0.37 -8.41 12.61
N LYS A 15 1.03 -7.28 12.29
CA LYS A 15 0.43 -5.94 12.36
C LYS A 15 -0.92 -5.83 11.64
N GLY A 16 -1.05 -6.43 10.46
CA GLY A 16 -2.30 -6.42 9.70
C GLY A 16 -3.46 -7.03 10.46
N LYS A 17 -3.26 -8.17 11.13
CA LYS A 17 -4.26 -8.83 11.96
C LYS A 17 -4.67 -7.97 13.16
N ILE A 18 -3.71 -7.37 13.84
CA ILE A 18 -3.99 -6.48 14.98
C ILE A 18 -4.76 -5.23 14.52
N THR A 19 -4.37 -4.65 13.38
CA THR A 19 -5.07 -3.50 12.82
C THR A 19 -6.50 -3.85 12.41
N ASP A 20 -6.74 -5.04 11.86
CA ASP A 20 -8.08 -5.52 11.54
C ASP A 20 -8.95 -5.68 12.78
N MET A 21 -8.42 -6.30 13.85
CA MET A 21 -9.13 -6.42 15.13
C MET A 21 -9.52 -5.06 15.72
N LEU A 22 -8.60 -4.10 15.71
CA LEU A 22 -8.84 -2.74 16.19
C LEU A 22 -9.74 -1.92 15.25
N GLY A 23 -9.80 -2.31 13.99
CA GLY A 23 -10.56 -1.64 12.93
C GLY A 23 -12.06 -1.66 13.15
N LYS A 24 -12.57 -2.66 13.86
CA LYS A 24 -14.00 -2.78 14.20
C LYS A 24 -14.57 -1.58 14.96
N GLU A 25 -13.73 -0.90 15.73
CA GLU A 25 -14.10 0.25 16.57
C GLU A 25 -13.53 1.58 16.04
N ALA A 26 -12.86 1.56 14.88
CA ALA A 26 -12.16 2.72 14.38
C ALA A 26 -12.96 3.44 13.28
N ASP A 27 -13.15 4.74 13.42
CA ASP A 27 -13.77 5.58 12.39
C ASP A 27 -12.81 5.81 11.21
N ILE A 28 -11.50 5.83 11.47
CA ILE A 28 -10.46 6.10 10.48
C ILE A 28 -9.31 5.10 10.67
N ILE A 29 -8.88 4.47 9.57
CA ILE A 29 -7.67 3.64 9.54
C ILE A 29 -6.71 4.21 8.52
N VAL A 30 -5.49 4.52 8.97
CA VAL A 30 -4.44 5.12 8.14
C VAL A 30 -3.31 4.12 7.92
N ARG A 31 -3.05 3.79 6.65
CA ARG A 31 -1.78 3.19 6.26
C ARG A 31 -0.78 4.32 6.01
N PHE A 32 0.15 4.54 6.92
CA PHE A 32 1.01 5.72 6.87
C PHE A 32 2.30 5.52 6.06
N GLN A 33 2.75 4.26 5.87
CA GLN A 33 3.98 3.94 5.11
C GLN A 33 3.97 2.50 4.58
N GLY A 34 5.06 2.12 3.89
CA GLY A 34 5.24 0.82 3.28
C GLY A 34 4.69 0.76 1.87
N GLY A 35 4.82 -0.38 1.22
CA GLY A 35 4.41 -0.59 -0.16
C GLY A 35 3.72 -1.93 -0.35
N ALA A 36 3.56 -2.31 -1.60
CA ALA A 36 2.87 -3.53 -2.00
C ALA A 36 3.77 -4.78 -2.00
N ASN A 37 5.00 -4.68 -1.48
CA ASN A 37 5.96 -5.78 -1.41
C ASN A 37 5.58 -6.86 -0.40
N ALA A 38 4.91 -6.48 0.70
CA ALA A 38 4.42 -7.42 1.70
C ALA A 38 2.89 -7.42 1.72
N GLY A 39 2.30 -8.60 1.82
CA GLY A 39 0.85 -8.77 1.96
C GLY A 39 0.45 -9.16 3.37
N HIS A 40 -0.80 -8.90 3.72
CA HIS A 40 -1.42 -9.43 4.92
C HIS A 40 -2.72 -10.13 4.56
N THR A 41 -2.98 -11.24 5.23
CA THR A 41 -4.19 -12.02 5.00
C THR A 41 -5.24 -11.66 6.05
N ILE A 42 -6.43 -11.35 5.59
CA ILE A 42 -7.62 -11.13 6.40
C ILE A 42 -8.62 -12.23 6.09
N VAL A 43 -9.25 -12.76 7.12
CA VAL A 43 -10.35 -13.73 7.02
C VAL A 43 -11.54 -13.15 7.76
N ASN A 44 -12.64 -12.93 7.05
CA ASN A 44 -13.88 -12.37 7.58
C ASN A 44 -15.10 -13.02 6.92
N ASP A 45 -16.30 -12.50 7.17
CA ASP A 45 -17.56 -13.03 6.65
C ASP A 45 -17.66 -12.98 5.11
N TYR A 46 -16.92 -12.09 4.44
CA TYR A 46 -16.83 -12.02 2.98
C TYR A 46 -15.87 -13.05 2.39
N GLY A 47 -15.01 -13.69 3.20
CA GLY A 47 -14.05 -14.68 2.76
C GLY A 47 -12.61 -14.42 3.19
N LYS A 48 -11.67 -14.92 2.38
CA LYS A 48 -10.22 -14.78 2.61
C LYS A 48 -9.62 -13.83 1.58
N PHE A 49 -8.94 -12.80 2.06
CA PHE A 49 -8.34 -11.75 1.25
C PHE A 49 -6.85 -11.60 1.55
N ALA A 50 -6.04 -11.51 0.51
CA ALA A 50 -4.65 -11.14 0.61
C ALA A 50 -4.51 -9.68 0.13
N LEU A 51 -4.39 -8.75 1.07
CA LEU A 51 -4.22 -7.33 0.77
C LEU A 51 -2.74 -6.95 0.81
N HIS A 52 -2.32 -6.08 -0.10
CA HIS A 52 -0.96 -5.57 -0.16
C HIS A 52 -0.91 -4.06 0.04
N THR A 53 -1.82 -3.32 -0.59
CA THR A 53 -1.88 -1.85 -0.55
C THR A 53 -3.02 -1.34 0.31
N LEU A 54 -4.17 -2.00 0.25
CA LEU A 54 -5.35 -1.57 0.99
C LEU A 54 -5.16 -1.69 2.51
N PRO A 55 -5.61 -0.69 3.29
CA PRO A 55 -5.74 -0.82 4.75
C PRO A 55 -6.81 -1.84 5.13
N SER A 56 -6.69 -2.45 6.32
CA SER A 56 -7.67 -3.44 6.81
C SER A 56 -9.08 -2.87 7.00
N GLY A 57 -9.23 -1.56 7.16
CA GLY A 57 -10.51 -0.88 7.35
C GLY A 57 -11.48 -0.93 6.17
N VAL A 58 -11.02 -1.38 5.00
CA VAL A 58 -11.85 -1.43 3.78
C VAL A 58 -13.04 -2.40 3.86
N PHE A 59 -13.10 -3.25 4.88
CA PHE A 59 -14.20 -4.19 5.11
C PHE A 59 -15.31 -3.64 6.01
N TYR A 60 -15.14 -2.43 6.57
CA TYR A 60 -16.09 -1.83 7.51
C TYR A 60 -16.73 -0.58 6.91
N ASP A 61 -18.06 -0.56 6.82
CA ASP A 61 -18.84 0.52 6.19
C ASP A 61 -18.67 1.88 6.88
N HIS A 62 -18.49 1.86 8.20
CA HIS A 62 -18.32 3.06 9.01
C HIS A 62 -16.91 3.65 8.93
N THR A 63 -15.93 2.84 8.50
CA THR A 63 -14.51 3.22 8.52
C THR A 63 -14.11 3.96 7.24
N THR A 64 -13.41 5.08 7.40
CA THR A 64 -12.68 5.73 6.31
C THR A 64 -11.25 5.22 6.28
N SER A 65 -10.85 4.59 5.19
CA SER A 65 -9.49 4.10 4.97
C SER A 65 -8.65 5.16 4.27
N ILE A 66 -7.44 5.43 4.78
CA ILE A 66 -6.56 6.47 4.23
C ILE A 66 -5.21 5.87 3.85
N ILE A 67 -4.77 6.16 2.63
CA ILE A 67 -3.41 5.93 2.16
C ILE A 67 -2.61 7.22 2.42
N GLY A 68 -1.67 7.16 3.36
CA GLY A 68 -0.86 8.30 3.79
C GLY A 68 0.31 8.59 2.85
N ASN A 69 0.96 9.72 3.07
CA ASN A 69 2.05 10.23 2.24
C ASN A 69 3.35 9.42 2.30
N GLY A 70 3.51 8.54 3.29
CA GLY A 70 4.66 7.64 3.39
C GLY A 70 4.54 6.36 2.56
N VAL A 71 3.35 6.08 2.00
CA VAL A 71 3.11 4.85 1.23
C VAL A 71 3.75 4.93 -0.14
N ALA A 72 4.37 3.83 -0.57
CA ALA A 72 4.78 3.58 -1.94
C ALA A 72 3.56 3.11 -2.73
N LEU A 73 2.92 4.04 -3.44
CA LEU A 73 1.62 3.83 -4.08
C LEU A 73 1.77 3.23 -5.48
N ASP A 74 1.42 1.96 -5.62
CA ASP A 74 1.24 1.30 -6.92
C ASP A 74 -0.23 1.44 -7.34
N ILE A 75 -0.53 2.41 -8.20
CA ILE A 75 -1.90 2.75 -8.61
C ILE A 75 -2.62 1.56 -9.28
N PRO A 76 -2.05 0.89 -10.29
CA PRO A 76 -2.69 -0.27 -10.91
C PRO A 76 -3.02 -1.37 -9.88
N ARG A 77 -2.11 -1.63 -8.94
CA ARG A 77 -2.31 -2.64 -7.91
C ARG A 77 -3.40 -2.24 -6.92
N LEU A 78 -3.42 -0.98 -6.50
CA LEU A 78 -4.47 -0.46 -5.62
C LEU A 78 -5.86 -0.66 -6.24
N PHE A 79 -6.05 -0.25 -7.49
CA PHE A 79 -7.31 -0.45 -8.19
C PHE A 79 -7.67 -1.92 -8.38
N GLY A 80 -6.69 -2.77 -8.69
CA GLY A 80 -6.90 -4.22 -8.79
C GLY A 80 -7.40 -4.83 -7.49
N GLU A 81 -6.83 -4.43 -6.34
CA GLU A 81 -7.27 -4.90 -5.02
C GLU A 81 -8.69 -4.42 -4.69
N VAL A 82 -9.03 -3.13 -4.96
CA VAL A 82 -10.39 -2.62 -4.77
C VAL A 82 -11.40 -3.40 -5.61
N GLN A 83 -11.11 -3.62 -6.89
CA GLN A 83 -11.99 -4.40 -7.77
C GLN A 83 -12.17 -5.84 -7.29
N GLN A 84 -11.09 -6.45 -6.77
CA GLN A 84 -11.13 -7.82 -6.27
C GLN A 84 -12.05 -7.95 -5.06
N ILE A 85 -11.94 -7.06 -4.06
CA ILE A 85 -12.78 -7.13 -2.86
C ILE A 85 -14.25 -6.85 -3.20
N VAL A 86 -14.53 -5.89 -4.08
CA VAL A 86 -15.89 -5.56 -4.52
C VAL A 86 -16.53 -6.72 -5.28
N LYS A 87 -15.80 -7.41 -6.16
CA LYS A 87 -16.27 -8.62 -6.86
C LYS A 87 -16.62 -9.75 -5.91
N GLN A 88 -16.04 -9.80 -4.72
CA GLN A 88 -16.33 -10.78 -3.68
C GLN A 88 -17.48 -10.35 -2.74
N GLY A 89 -18.17 -9.26 -3.06
CA GLY A 89 -19.35 -8.79 -2.33
C GLY A 89 -19.05 -7.78 -1.21
N VAL A 90 -17.79 -7.34 -1.07
CA VAL A 90 -17.47 -6.24 -0.14
C VAL A 90 -18.02 -4.94 -0.70
N PRO A 91 -18.74 -4.12 0.09
CA PRO A 91 -19.19 -2.80 -0.36
C PRO A 91 -18.03 -1.92 -0.81
N GLN A 92 -18.28 -0.99 -1.71
CA GLN A 92 -17.27 -0.04 -2.18
C GLN A 92 -16.66 0.71 -0.98
N PRO A 93 -15.36 0.58 -0.69
CA PRO A 93 -14.77 1.17 0.50
C PRO A 93 -14.66 2.69 0.41
N LYS A 94 -14.81 3.36 1.56
CA LYS A 94 -14.47 4.78 1.69
C LYS A 94 -12.95 4.91 1.75
N LEU A 95 -12.33 5.15 0.60
CA LEU A 95 -10.88 5.21 0.46
C LEU A 95 -10.43 6.61 0.05
N LEU A 96 -9.53 7.19 0.84
CA LEU A 96 -8.86 8.44 0.55
C LEU A 96 -7.37 8.20 0.33
N VAL A 97 -6.79 8.94 -0.58
CA VAL A 97 -5.35 8.90 -0.88
C VAL A 97 -4.77 10.28 -0.68
N SER A 98 -3.68 10.36 0.08
CA SER A 98 -2.97 11.64 0.24
C SER A 98 -2.46 12.13 -1.12
N ASP A 99 -2.70 13.39 -1.42
CA ASP A 99 -2.16 14.10 -2.59
C ASP A 99 -0.63 14.12 -2.59
N ARG A 100 0.00 14.00 -1.42
CA ARG A 100 1.45 13.91 -1.22
C ARG A 100 1.99 12.49 -1.25
N ALA A 101 1.15 11.47 -1.38
CA ALA A 101 1.63 10.11 -1.63
C ALA A 101 2.41 10.09 -2.94
N GLN A 102 3.48 9.31 -2.98
CA GLN A 102 4.28 9.18 -4.20
C GLN A 102 3.99 7.86 -4.90
N ILE A 103 4.13 7.89 -6.22
CA ILE A 103 3.72 6.82 -7.12
C ILE A 103 4.91 5.91 -7.42
N VAL A 104 4.71 4.60 -7.31
CA VAL A 104 5.64 3.59 -7.82
C VAL A 104 5.50 3.54 -9.34
N MET A 105 6.54 3.96 -10.01
CA MET A 105 6.60 3.95 -11.48
C MET A 105 7.14 2.61 -12.01
N SER A 106 6.91 2.32 -13.27
CA SER A 106 7.39 1.10 -13.92
C SER A 106 8.91 0.95 -13.86
N TYR A 107 9.64 2.06 -13.99
CA TYR A 107 11.10 2.04 -13.92
C TYR A 107 11.62 1.61 -12.54
N HIS A 108 10.93 1.92 -11.43
CA HIS A 108 11.31 1.40 -10.11
C HIS A 108 11.30 -0.13 -10.08
N LYS A 109 10.25 -0.74 -10.67
CA LYS A 109 10.13 -2.20 -10.75
C LYS A 109 11.23 -2.80 -11.62
N ASN A 110 11.56 -2.14 -12.72
CA ASN A 110 12.64 -2.58 -13.61
C ASN A 110 14.01 -2.50 -12.93
N PHE A 111 14.30 -1.40 -12.23
CA PHE A 111 15.55 -1.27 -11.46
C PHE A 111 15.67 -2.32 -10.37
N ASP A 112 14.60 -2.59 -9.63
CA ASP A 112 14.59 -3.63 -8.61
C ASP A 112 14.86 -5.02 -9.21
N ALA A 113 14.28 -5.32 -10.38
CA ALA A 113 14.53 -6.56 -11.09
C ALA A 113 15.97 -6.68 -11.60
N TYR A 114 16.52 -5.62 -12.19
CA TYR A 114 17.90 -5.59 -12.69
C TYR A 114 18.93 -5.71 -11.56
N GLU A 115 18.68 -5.11 -10.40
CA GLU A 115 19.57 -5.27 -9.25
C GLU A 115 19.61 -6.72 -8.75
N GLU A 116 18.45 -7.39 -8.69
CA GLU A 116 18.41 -8.81 -8.33
C GLU A 116 19.16 -9.69 -9.35
N GLU A 117 19.02 -9.39 -10.65
CA GLU A 117 19.77 -10.09 -11.71
C GLU A 117 21.28 -9.84 -11.59
N ARG A 118 21.69 -8.59 -11.35
CA ARG A 118 23.09 -8.19 -11.20
C ARG A 118 23.75 -8.90 -10.01
N LEU A 119 23.03 -9.11 -8.92
CA LEU A 119 23.53 -9.78 -7.72
C LEU A 119 23.62 -11.30 -7.89
N GLY A 120 22.87 -11.88 -8.83
CA GLY A 120 22.92 -13.31 -9.14
C GLY A 120 22.76 -14.19 -7.90
N GLY A 121 23.73 -15.06 -7.62
CA GLY A 121 23.70 -15.95 -6.45
C GLY A 121 23.79 -15.26 -5.09
N LYS A 122 23.95 -13.94 -5.04
CA LYS A 122 23.94 -13.09 -3.84
C LYS A 122 22.69 -12.21 -3.76
N SER A 123 21.64 -12.54 -4.53
CA SER A 123 20.39 -11.78 -4.55
C SER A 123 19.73 -11.74 -3.17
N PHE A 124 19.07 -10.62 -2.86
CA PHE A 124 18.38 -10.43 -1.58
C PHE A 124 16.99 -11.10 -1.54
N GLY A 125 16.50 -11.63 -2.67
CA GLY A 125 15.14 -12.16 -2.79
C GLY A 125 14.08 -11.05 -2.81
N SER A 126 14.35 -9.95 -3.50
CA SER A 126 13.39 -8.86 -3.68
C SER A 126 12.10 -9.37 -4.31
N THR A 127 10.97 -8.78 -3.91
CA THR A 127 9.66 -9.03 -4.52
C THR A 127 9.52 -8.38 -5.90
N LYS A 128 10.55 -7.68 -6.39
CA LYS A 128 10.58 -6.92 -7.65
C LYS A 128 9.43 -5.91 -7.75
N SER A 129 8.99 -5.41 -6.60
CA SER A 129 7.91 -4.43 -6.48
C SER A 129 8.39 -2.97 -6.58
N GLY A 130 9.71 -2.76 -6.74
CA GLY A 130 10.31 -1.45 -6.93
C GLY A 130 10.40 -0.61 -5.66
N ILE A 131 10.29 -1.20 -4.47
CA ILE A 131 10.18 -0.46 -3.21
C ILE A 131 11.48 0.25 -2.83
N ALA A 132 12.63 -0.41 -2.97
CA ALA A 132 13.93 0.19 -2.66
C ALA A 132 14.26 1.36 -3.60
N PRO A 133 14.20 1.24 -4.93
CA PRO A 133 14.37 2.37 -5.84
C PRO A 133 13.36 3.49 -5.61
N PHE A 134 12.09 3.15 -5.33
CA PHE A 134 11.07 4.15 -5.02
C PHE A 134 11.43 5.01 -3.80
N TYR A 135 11.83 4.40 -2.68
CA TYR A 135 12.21 5.17 -1.50
C TYR A 135 13.50 5.95 -1.71
N SER A 136 14.43 5.45 -2.52
CA SER A 136 15.60 6.22 -2.97
C SER A 136 15.17 7.52 -3.64
N ASP A 137 14.31 7.46 -4.64
CA ASP A 137 13.81 8.63 -5.37
C ASP A 137 12.98 9.56 -4.47
N LYS A 138 12.17 8.98 -3.58
CA LYS A 138 11.38 9.75 -2.62
C LYS A 138 12.26 10.65 -1.75
N TYR A 139 13.32 10.09 -1.17
CA TYR A 139 14.20 10.83 -0.27
C TYR A 139 15.21 11.70 -1.02
N ALA A 140 15.56 11.35 -2.26
CA ALA A 140 16.28 12.22 -3.18
C ALA A 140 15.42 13.40 -3.72
N LYS A 141 14.10 13.42 -3.41
CA LYS A 141 13.14 14.45 -3.82
C LYS A 141 12.90 14.54 -5.33
N ILE A 142 13.08 13.44 -6.06
CA ILE A 142 12.87 13.35 -7.51
C ILE A 142 11.64 12.49 -7.87
N GLY A 143 10.98 11.88 -6.88
CA GLY A 143 9.78 11.06 -7.08
C GLY A 143 8.54 11.85 -7.48
N PHE A 144 7.54 11.17 -8.03
CA PHE A 144 6.27 11.75 -8.48
C PHE A 144 5.20 11.63 -7.39
N GLN A 145 4.55 12.75 -7.09
CA GLN A 145 3.42 12.81 -6.15
C GLN A 145 2.10 12.73 -6.91
N VAL A 146 1.05 12.24 -6.23
CA VAL A 146 -0.32 12.16 -6.78
C VAL A 146 -0.82 13.53 -7.24
N SER A 147 -0.57 14.60 -6.47
CA SER A 147 -0.96 15.97 -6.85
C SER A 147 -0.36 16.43 -8.19
N LYS A 148 0.89 16.09 -8.46
CA LYS A 148 1.55 16.46 -9.72
C LYS A 148 0.97 15.77 -10.94
N ASP A 149 0.35 14.60 -10.76
CA ASP A 149 -0.31 13.87 -11.84
C ASP A 149 -1.71 14.43 -12.12
N LEU A 150 -2.37 14.95 -11.09
CA LEU A 150 -3.66 15.64 -11.22
C LEU A 150 -3.53 16.98 -11.95
N ASP A 151 -2.48 17.77 -11.68
CA ASP A 151 -2.25 19.05 -12.30
C ASP A 151 -1.93 18.93 -13.81
N ARG A 152 -1.34 17.82 -14.25
CA ARG A 152 -1.08 17.58 -15.69
C ARG A 152 -2.32 17.31 -16.52
N LYS A 153 -3.41 16.86 -15.90
CA LYS A 153 -4.71 16.67 -16.61
C LYS A 153 -5.51 17.95 -16.79
N SER A 154 -5.14 19.02 -16.10
CA SER A 154 -5.77 20.34 -16.24
C SER A 154 -5.12 21.23 -17.31
N VAL A 155 -4.13 20.73 -18.05
CA VAL A 155 -3.37 21.48 -19.06
C VAL A 155 -3.54 20.86 -20.48
N VAL A 156 -4.62 20.13 -20.71
CA VAL A 156 -5.00 19.67 -22.06
C VAL A 156 -6.41 20.16 -22.40
#